data_1b8a18487dca93c5689538e005dbc004
#
_entry.id   1b8a18487dca93c5689538e005dbc004
#
_cell.length_a   1.000
_cell.length_b   1.000
_cell.length_c   1.000
_cell.angle_alpha   90.00
_cell.angle_beta   90.00
_cell.angle_gamma   90.00
#
_symmetry.space_group_name_H-M   'P 1'
#
loop_
_entity.id
_entity.type
_entity.pdbx_description
1 polymer ?
#
loop_
_entity_poly.entity_id
_entity_poly.type
_entity_poly.pdbx_seq_one_letter_code
_entity_poly.pdbx_strand_id
1 'polypeptide(L)'
;MGLNTIDDSRQGITRYLERNPTTSFVRETSDGIIDGAILAGHDGRRGYVYHTAVSPEHQHQGIGTALVNATLHALADEGIIKVALVVFSRNDAGNAFWQRLGFSARDGLTYRDKALYAITRIDT
;
A
#
# COMPACT_ATOMS: atom_id res chain seq x y z
N MET A 1 -0.22 -4.60 -7.83
CA MET A 1 -1.52 -4.04 -7.45
C MET A 1 -1.95 -3.02 -8.47
N GLY A 2 -3.17 -3.09 -8.93
CA GLY A 2 -3.66 -2.25 -10.00
C GLY A 2 -4.27 -0.95 -9.51
N LEU A 3 -4.22 0.06 -10.37
CA LEU A 3 -4.90 1.33 -10.17
C LEU A 3 -6.16 1.39 -11.05
N ASN A 4 -7.20 2.02 -10.58
CA ASN A 4 -8.42 2.20 -11.36
C ASN A 4 -9.01 3.59 -11.17
N THR A 5 -9.98 3.93 -12.02
CA THR A 5 -10.51 5.30 -12.10
C THR A 5 -11.48 5.66 -10.96
N ILE A 6 -11.90 4.71 -10.16
CA ILE A 6 -12.84 4.93 -9.05
C ILE A 6 -12.11 4.94 -7.71
N ASP A 7 -11.46 3.84 -7.36
CA ASP A 7 -10.78 3.72 -6.05
C ASP A 7 -9.62 4.69 -5.92
N ASP A 8 -8.91 4.94 -7.02
CA ASP A 8 -7.72 5.77 -7.00
C ASP A 8 -7.99 7.20 -7.45
N SER A 9 -9.26 7.57 -7.57
CA SER A 9 -9.65 8.97 -7.72
C SER A 9 -9.40 9.71 -6.41
N ARG A 10 -9.35 11.04 -6.48
CA ARG A 10 -9.24 11.86 -5.27
C ARG A 10 -10.34 11.53 -4.26
N GLN A 11 -11.56 11.36 -4.75
CA GLN A 11 -12.71 11.03 -3.92
C GLN A 11 -12.59 9.64 -3.28
N GLY A 12 -12.14 8.66 -4.06
CA GLY A 12 -11.95 7.29 -3.56
C GLY A 12 -10.88 7.21 -2.47
N ILE A 13 -9.76 7.90 -2.67
CA ILE A 13 -8.70 7.95 -1.67
C ILE A 13 -9.13 8.72 -0.42
N THR A 14 -9.84 9.83 -0.60
CA THR A 14 -10.38 10.60 0.53
C THR A 14 -11.28 9.72 1.40
N ARG A 15 -12.18 8.97 0.79
CA ARG A 15 -13.06 8.05 1.51
C ARG A 15 -12.26 7.02 2.31
N TYR A 16 -11.23 6.45 1.70
CA TYR A 16 -10.39 5.47 2.37
C TYR A 16 -9.67 6.06 3.58
N LEU A 17 -9.12 7.27 3.43
CA LEU A 17 -8.42 7.95 4.52
C LEU A 17 -9.36 8.39 5.64
N GLU A 18 -10.61 8.73 5.32
CA GLU A 18 -11.60 9.04 6.36
C GLU A 18 -11.94 7.80 7.20
N ARG A 19 -11.99 6.63 6.56
CA ARG A 19 -12.21 5.36 7.24
C ARG A 19 -10.97 4.91 8.02
N ASN A 20 -9.79 5.21 7.52
CA ASN A 20 -8.51 4.80 8.09
C ASN A 20 -7.59 6.02 8.23
N PRO A 21 -7.83 6.89 9.24
CA PRO A 21 -7.14 8.18 9.29
C PRO A 21 -5.70 8.14 9.79
N THR A 22 -5.23 7.01 10.35
CA THR A 22 -3.95 6.97 11.08
C THR A 22 -2.94 5.97 10.52
N THR A 23 -3.25 5.26 9.44
CA THR A 23 -2.43 4.13 8.99
C THR A 23 -1.76 4.34 7.62
N SER A 24 -1.98 5.50 6.99
CA SER A 24 -1.29 5.90 5.76
C SER A 24 -0.33 7.03 6.08
N PHE A 25 0.79 7.08 5.36
CA PHE A 25 1.85 8.04 5.65
C PHE A 25 2.45 8.58 4.37
N VAL A 26 3.01 9.78 4.47
CA VAL A 26 3.85 10.35 3.42
C VAL A 26 5.20 10.69 4.01
N ARG A 27 6.23 10.71 3.17
CA ARG A 27 7.52 11.24 3.54
C ARG A 27 7.69 12.60 2.86
N GLU A 28 8.05 13.59 3.65
CA GLU A 28 8.27 14.95 3.16
C GLU A 28 9.74 15.30 3.34
N THR A 29 10.36 15.87 2.31
CA THR A 29 11.73 16.35 2.39
C THR A 29 11.79 17.63 3.22
N SER A 30 13.01 18.07 3.58
CA SER A 30 13.21 19.32 4.29
C SER A 30 12.68 20.53 3.51
N ASP A 31 12.59 20.43 2.17
CA ASP A 31 12.07 21.48 1.29
C ASP A 31 10.55 21.45 1.16
N GLY A 32 9.87 20.54 1.84
CA GLY A 32 8.42 20.42 1.77
C GLY A 32 7.90 19.61 0.59
N ILE A 33 8.77 18.85 -0.08
CA ILE A 33 8.38 18.02 -1.22
C ILE A 33 8.04 16.61 -0.73
N ILE A 34 6.90 16.09 -1.17
CA ILE A 34 6.51 14.70 -0.87
C ILE A 34 7.25 13.78 -1.84
N ASP A 35 8.09 12.90 -1.33
CA ASP A 35 8.87 11.97 -2.14
C ASP A 35 8.57 10.50 -1.87
N GLY A 36 7.65 10.21 -0.97
CA GLY A 36 7.20 8.86 -0.71
C GLY A 36 5.83 8.84 -0.07
N ALA A 37 5.09 7.76 -0.30
CA ALA A 37 3.75 7.61 0.25
C ALA A 37 3.40 6.13 0.41
N ILE A 38 2.59 5.82 1.41
CA ILE A 38 1.98 4.51 1.60
C ILE A 38 0.51 4.68 1.92
N LEU A 39 -0.34 3.94 1.21
CA LEU A 39 -1.78 3.90 1.44
C LEU A 39 -2.12 2.55 2.05
N ALA A 40 -2.56 2.54 3.30
CA ALA A 40 -2.86 1.32 4.01
C ALA A 40 -3.93 1.56 5.07
N GLY A 41 -4.64 0.50 5.43
CA GLY A 41 -5.68 0.56 6.42
C GLY A 41 -6.13 -0.81 6.85
N HIS A 42 -7.29 -0.89 7.50
CA HIS A 42 -7.86 -2.16 7.93
C HIS A 42 -9.38 -2.11 7.92
N ASP A 43 -9.97 -3.29 7.98
CA ASP A 43 -11.41 -3.48 8.01
C ASP A 43 -11.94 -3.78 9.42
N GLY A 44 -11.14 -3.58 10.46
CA GLY A 44 -11.41 -3.95 11.83
C GLY A 44 -10.87 -5.33 12.19
N ARG A 45 -10.32 -6.06 11.22
CA ARG A 45 -9.84 -7.43 11.43
C ARG A 45 -8.48 -7.68 10.80
N ARG A 46 -8.30 -7.30 9.53
CA ARG A 46 -7.06 -7.48 8.79
C ARG A 46 -6.59 -6.16 8.22
N GLY A 47 -5.30 -5.95 8.21
CA GLY A 47 -4.70 -4.82 7.54
C GLY A 47 -4.43 -5.12 6.07
N TYR A 48 -4.36 -4.07 5.26
CA TYR A 48 -4.07 -4.19 3.86
C TYR A 48 -3.28 -2.99 3.37
N VAL A 49 -2.22 -3.25 2.60
CA VAL A 49 -1.43 -2.21 1.95
C VAL A 49 -1.84 -2.13 0.49
N TYR A 50 -2.34 -0.98 0.06
CA TYR A 50 -2.77 -0.77 -1.32
C TYR A 50 -1.65 -0.26 -2.21
N HIS A 51 -0.96 0.79 -1.78
CA HIS A 51 0.08 1.40 -2.61
C HIS A 51 1.25 1.84 -1.73
N THR A 52 2.46 1.63 -2.26
CA THR A 52 3.68 2.14 -1.66
C THR A 52 4.53 2.66 -2.80
N ALA A 53 4.92 3.92 -2.76
CA ALA A 53 5.67 4.54 -3.82
C ALA A 53 6.74 5.47 -3.26
N VAL A 54 7.90 5.49 -3.91
CA VAL A 54 9.00 6.42 -3.61
C VAL A 54 9.42 7.04 -4.93
N SER A 55 9.65 8.35 -4.93
CA SER A 55 10.06 9.06 -6.12
C SER A 55 11.37 8.46 -6.66
N PRO A 56 11.52 8.35 -8.01
CA PRO A 56 12.69 7.68 -8.59
C PRO A 56 14.04 8.26 -8.14
N GLU A 57 14.11 9.56 -7.92
CA GLU A 57 15.33 10.22 -7.47
C GLU A 57 15.73 9.86 -6.04
N HIS A 58 14.79 9.35 -5.26
CA HIS A 58 15.01 9.07 -3.83
C HIS A 58 14.90 7.59 -3.48
N GLN A 59 14.86 6.70 -4.47
CA GLN A 59 14.84 5.27 -4.23
C GLN A 59 16.18 4.79 -3.65
N HIS A 60 16.15 3.64 -3.01
CA HIS A 60 17.32 2.99 -2.39
C HIS A 60 17.93 3.78 -1.23
N GLN A 61 17.13 4.61 -0.56
CA GLN A 61 17.53 5.37 0.62
C GLN A 61 16.80 4.92 1.89
N GLY A 62 16.08 3.81 1.83
CA GLY A 62 15.33 3.28 2.98
C GLY A 62 13.99 3.95 3.23
N ILE A 63 13.51 4.81 2.33
CA ILE A 63 12.25 5.53 2.49
C ILE A 63 11.06 4.56 2.46
N GLY A 64 11.04 3.63 1.50
CA GLY A 64 9.97 2.64 1.41
C GLY A 64 9.89 1.79 2.66
N THR A 65 11.02 1.33 3.17
CA THR A 65 11.09 0.55 4.41
C THR A 65 10.58 1.36 5.60
N ALA A 66 10.94 2.64 5.70
CA ALA A 66 10.46 3.49 6.78
C ALA A 66 8.94 3.68 6.73
N LEU A 67 8.39 3.88 5.52
CA LEU A 67 6.95 4.00 5.32
C LEU A 67 6.21 2.74 5.75
N VAL A 68 6.71 1.58 5.34
CA VAL A 68 6.10 0.30 5.71
C VAL A 68 6.16 0.10 7.23
N ASN A 69 7.30 0.38 7.85
CA ASN A 69 7.44 0.24 9.29
C ASN A 69 6.48 1.16 10.05
N ALA A 70 6.29 2.39 9.60
CA ALA A 70 5.34 3.31 10.21
C ALA A 70 3.91 2.76 10.14
N THR A 71 3.52 2.25 8.99
CA THR A 71 2.20 1.66 8.78
C THR A 71 2.00 0.41 9.65
N LEU A 72 2.98 -0.50 9.68
CA LEU A 72 2.87 -1.71 10.49
C LEU A 72 2.76 -1.38 11.98
N HIS A 73 3.50 -0.39 12.44
CA HIS A 73 3.42 0.08 13.82
C HIS A 73 2.03 0.62 14.14
N ALA A 74 1.50 1.48 13.27
CA ALA A 74 0.16 2.07 13.45
C ALA A 74 -0.93 1.00 13.45
N LEU A 75 -0.84 0.02 12.54
CA LEU A 75 -1.81 -1.08 12.49
C LEU A 75 -1.72 -1.95 13.76
N ALA A 76 -0.53 -2.25 14.23
CA ALA A 76 -0.33 -3.02 15.46
C ALA A 76 -0.93 -2.28 16.66
N ASP A 77 -0.75 -0.97 16.73
CA ASP A 77 -1.31 -0.15 17.80
C ASP A 77 -2.85 -0.20 17.81
N GLU A 78 -3.48 -0.44 16.68
CA GLU A 78 -4.93 -0.60 16.58
C GLU A 78 -5.39 -2.05 16.75
N GLY A 79 -4.49 -2.95 17.13
CA GLY A 79 -4.84 -4.34 17.42
C GLY A 79 -4.86 -5.26 16.21
N ILE A 80 -4.37 -4.81 15.06
CA ILE A 80 -4.32 -5.63 13.85
C ILE A 80 -3.15 -6.61 13.96
N ILE A 81 -3.40 -7.89 13.72
CA ILE A 81 -2.39 -8.94 13.88
C ILE A 81 -1.83 -9.46 12.55
N LYS A 82 -2.44 -9.11 11.43
CA LYS A 82 -1.99 -9.62 10.14
C LYS A 82 -2.29 -8.61 9.04
N VAL A 83 -1.32 -8.39 8.17
CA VAL A 83 -1.39 -7.42 7.08
C VAL A 83 -1.09 -8.13 5.76
N ALA A 84 -1.89 -7.87 4.76
CA ALA A 84 -1.75 -8.47 3.44
C ALA A 84 -1.55 -7.40 2.36
N LEU A 85 -1.06 -7.83 1.22
CA LEU A 85 -0.94 -7.00 0.02
C LEU A 85 -0.90 -7.89 -1.21
N VAL A 86 -1.07 -7.28 -2.38
CA VAL A 86 -0.99 -7.97 -3.66
C VAL A 86 0.05 -7.25 -4.53
N VAL A 87 0.94 -8.03 -5.14
CA VAL A 87 1.97 -7.54 -6.04
C VAL A 87 1.84 -8.31 -7.35
N PHE A 88 1.94 -7.62 -8.48
CA PHE A 88 2.01 -8.33 -9.77
C PHE A 88 3.15 -9.33 -9.74
N SER A 89 2.90 -10.57 -10.19
CA SER A 89 3.92 -11.62 -10.20
C SER A 89 5.15 -11.22 -11.02
N ARG A 90 4.95 -10.40 -12.06
CA ARG A 90 6.04 -9.92 -12.93
C ARG A 90 6.89 -8.81 -12.30
N ASN A 91 6.47 -8.25 -11.17
CA ASN A 91 7.21 -7.18 -10.50
C ASN A 91 8.28 -7.78 -9.60
N ASP A 92 9.41 -8.16 -10.17
CA ASP A 92 10.47 -8.83 -9.43
C ASP A 92 11.05 -7.97 -8.31
N ALA A 93 11.28 -6.70 -8.58
CA ALA A 93 11.84 -5.77 -7.59
C ALA A 93 10.87 -5.56 -6.43
N GLY A 94 9.58 -5.40 -6.72
CA GLY A 94 8.54 -5.27 -5.70
C GLY A 94 8.42 -6.51 -4.85
N ASN A 95 8.42 -7.68 -5.48
CA ASN A 95 8.36 -8.95 -4.76
C ASN A 95 9.58 -9.15 -3.85
N ALA A 96 10.77 -8.81 -4.31
CA ALA A 96 11.98 -8.88 -3.50
C ALA A 96 11.92 -7.93 -2.29
N PHE A 97 11.41 -6.73 -2.50
CA PHE A 97 11.24 -5.73 -1.44
C PHE A 97 10.32 -6.25 -0.32
N TRP A 98 9.14 -6.76 -0.69
CA TRP A 98 8.18 -7.25 0.29
C TRP A 98 8.68 -8.51 1.00
N GLN A 99 9.36 -9.40 0.27
CA GLN A 99 9.96 -10.59 0.86
C GLN A 99 10.98 -10.23 1.94
N ARG A 100 11.82 -9.23 1.69
CA ARG A 100 12.81 -8.77 2.68
C ARG A 100 12.15 -8.22 3.94
N LEU A 101 10.97 -7.64 3.81
CA LEU A 101 10.22 -7.08 4.95
C LEU A 101 9.36 -8.12 5.67
N GLY A 102 9.42 -9.39 5.26
CA GLY A 102 8.72 -10.46 5.95
C GLY A 102 7.32 -10.76 5.40
N PHE A 103 6.95 -10.18 4.26
CA PHE A 103 5.68 -10.49 3.61
C PHE A 103 5.88 -11.70 2.71
N SER A 104 5.50 -12.87 3.21
CA SER A 104 5.70 -14.14 2.51
C SER A 104 4.65 -14.36 1.43
N ALA A 105 5.07 -14.86 0.28
CA ALA A 105 4.13 -15.26 -0.76
C ALA A 105 3.32 -16.48 -0.31
N ARG A 106 2.05 -16.51 -0.68
CA ARG A 106 1.14 -17.60 -0.32
C ARG A 106 0.73 -18.35 -1.58
N ASP A 107 1.51 -19.37 -1.93
CA ASP A 107 1.34 -20.11 -3.18
C ASP A 107 0.04 -20.94 -3.23
N GLY A 108 -0.52 -21.29 -2.07
CA GLY A 108 -1.75 -22.07 -1.98
C GLY A 108 -3.03 -21.28 -2.14
N LEU A 109 -2.94 -19.96 -2.37
CA LEU A 109 -4.10 -19.08 -2.45
C LEU A 109 -4.29 -18.55 -3.86
N THR A 110 -5.56 -18.42 -4.27
CA THR A 110 -5.92 -17.78 -5.53
C THR A 110 -6.63 -16.46 -5.21
N TYR A 111 -6.12 -15.37 -5.74
CA TYR A 111 -6.77 -14.07 -5.61
C TYR A 111 -7.97 -14.01 -6.56
N ARG A 112 -9.12 -13.59 -6.04
CA ARG A 112 -10.32 -13.41 -6.84
C ARG A 112 -10.96 -12.09 -6.48
N ASP A 113 -11.44 -11.36 -7.48
CA ASP A 113 -12.20 -10.14 -7.28
C ASP A 113 -13.35 -10.05 -8.27
N LYS A 114 -14.24 -9.10 -8.04
CA LYS A 114 -15.34 -8.80 -8.95
C LYS A 114 -15.64 -7.32 -8.84
N ALA A 115 -15.61 -6.62 -9.97
CA ALA A 115 -16.04 -5.23 -10.03
C ALA A 115 -17.55 -5.15 -9.90
N LEU A 116 -18.04 -4.26 -9.03
CA LEU A 116 -19.48 -4.01 -8.87
C LEU A 116 -19.98 -2.92 -9.79
N TYR A 117 -19.07 -2.09 -10.30
CA TYR A 117 -19.33 -1.05 -11.29
C TYR A 117 -18.30 -1.16 -12.40
N ALA A 118 -18.57 -0.57 -13.55
CA ALA A 118 -17.60 -0.48 -14.62
C ALA A 118 -16.43 0.39 -14.15
N ILE A 119 -15.22 -0.15 -14.21
CA ILE A 119 -14.00 0.57 -13.86
C ILE A 119 -13.02 0.51 -15.03
N THR A 120 -12.17 1.53 -15.14
CA THR A 120 -11.10 1.55 -16.12
C THR A 120 -9.78 1.42 -15.38
N ARG A 121 -8.97 0.45 -15.77
CA ARG A 121 -7.64 0.29 -15.20
C ARG A 121 -6.71 1.35 -15.77
N ILE A 122 -5.89 1.92 -14.90
CA ILE A 122 -4.93 2.96 -15.26
C ILE A 122 -3.56 2.34 -15.51
N ASP A 123 -3.28 1.22 -14.83
CA ASP A 123 -2.04 0.48 -14.99
C ASP A 123 -2.33 -0.93 -15.48
N THR A 124 -1.37 -1.55 -16.04
CA THR A 124 -1.51 -2.94 -16.52
C THR A 124 -0.34 -3.80 -16.09
#